data_43fb353cf2bb2e83e630be2d963c56d6
#
_entry.id   43fb353cf2bb2e83e630be2d963c56d6
#
_cell.length_a   1.000
_cell.length_b   1.000
_cell.length_c   1.000
_cell.angle_alpha   90.00
_cell.angle_beta   90.00
_cell.angle_gamma   90.00
#
_symmetry.space_group_name_H-M   'P 1'
#
loop_
_entity.id
_entity.type
_entity.pdbx_description
1 polymer ?
#
loop_
_entity_poly.entity_id
_entity_poly.type
_entity_poly.pdbx_seq_one_letter_code
_entity_poly.pdbx_strand_id
1 'polypeptide(L)'
;LITHCYANNVGIESEDAYNEGQKPLIIGGSDAMDGHLFLNFDYVALGHLHGKHFVIDPKIRYSGTFMKYSFDETKTSKSVTIVDITDDVNTFDVEIKPLRDFRIIDGKFDDIIKMAKNDDYIKFILEDDHTVDNAMSKLKEIFPHAVQITYKNSGIFNATSDLNLDLENKTTIDLFKEFYKYKMDEEISKEELEIIGRIVE
;
A
#
# COMPACT_ATOMS: atom_id res chain seq x y z
N LEU A 1 -22.91 15.60 4.14
CA LEU A 1 -22.20 14.87 5.20
C LEU A 1 -20.71 14.78 4.88
N ILE A 2 -19.87 14.94 5.88
CA ILE A 2 -18.42 14.66 5.78
C ILE A 2 -18.09 13.65 6.89
N THR A 3 -17.44 12.54 6.54
CA THR A 3 -17.06 11.51 7.51
C THR A 3 -15.77 10.80 7.09
N HIS A 4 -15.11 10.16 8.06
CA HIS A 4 -13.89 9.37 7.82
C HIS A 4 -14.15 7.94 8.28
N CYS A 5 -14.49 7.07 7.34
CA CYS A 5 -14.79 5.67 7.59
C CYS A 5 -14.51 4.84 6.34
N TYR A 6 -14.38 3.54 6.55
CA TYR A 6 -14.44 2.58 5.46
C TYR A 6 -15.89 2.25 5.16
N ALA A 7 -16.36 2.61 3.98
CA ALA A 7 -17.70 2.31 3.49
C ALA A 7 -17.61 1.49 2.21
N ASN A 8 -18.45 0.47 2.09
CA ASN A 8 -18.52 -0.36 0.90
C ASN A 8 -19.98 -0.61 0.50
N ASN A 9 -20.17 -1.23 -0.65
CA ASN A 9 -21.44 -1.79 -1.07
C ASN A 9 -21.52 -3.22 -0.53
N VAL A 10 -22.18 -3.43 0.58
CA VAL A 10 -22.32 -4.76 1.19
C VAL A 10 -22.96 -5.74 0.20
N GLY A 11 -22.21 -6.75 -0.22
CA GLY A 11 -22.64 -7.79 -1.17
C GLY A 11 -22.04 -7.70 -2.57
N ILE A 12 -21.24 -6.68 -2.88
CA ILE A 12 -20.48 -6.61 -4.13
C ILE A 12 -19.00 -6.46 -3.78
N GLU A 13 -18.25 -7.56 -3.85
CA GLU A 13 -16.79 -7.52 -3.85
C GLU A 13 -16.32 -6.97 -5.20
N SER A 14 -16.14 -5.66 -5.32
CA SER A 14 -15.47 -5.09 -6.48
C SER A 14 -13.97 -5.10 -6.23
N GLU A 15 -13.28 -6.10 -6.78
CA GLU A 15 -11.81 -6.17 -6.76
C GLU A 15 -11.14 -4.94 -7.41
N ASP A 16 -11.87 -4.23 -8.26
CA ASP A 16 -11.36 -3.08 -9.04
C ASP A 16 -11.29 -1.76 -8.25
N ALA A 17 -11.86 -1.68 -7.06
CA ALA A 17 -11.90 -0.43 -6.29
C ALA A 17 -10.63 -0.16 -5.46
N TYR A 18 -9.74 -1.13 -5.34
CA TYR A 18 -8.55 -1.03 -4.48
C TYR A 18 -7.27 -1.20 -5.28
N ASN A 19 -6.34 -0.28 -5.10
CA ASN A 19 -4.94 -0.57 -5.38
C ASN A 19 -4.46 -1.64 -4.39
N GLU A 20 -3.58 -2.56 -4.81
CA GLU A 20 -3.15 -3.72 -4.01
C GLU A 20 -2.64 -3.38 -2.59
N GLY A 21 -2.12 -2.16 -2.38
CA GLY A 21 -1.69 -1.68 -1.07
C GLY A 21 -2.78 -1.05 -0.19
N GLN A 22 -4.02 -0.97 -0.67
CA GLN A 22 -5.14 -0.29 0.03
C GLN A 22 -6.26 -1.24 0.44
N LYS A 23 -6.08 -2.55 0.25
CA LYS A 23 -7.00 -3.53 0.84
C LYS A 23 -6.97 -3.32 2.34
N PRO A 24 -8.08 -2.97 3.00
CA PRO A 24 -8.10 -2.89 4.44
C PRO A 24 -7.65 -4.25 4.95
N LEU A 25 -6.63 -4.27 5.82
CA LEU A 25 -6.30 -5.43 6.62
C LEU A 25 -7.51 -5.67 7.52
N ILE A 26 -8.41 -6.55 7.08
CA ILE A 26 -9.54 -7.01 7.88
C ILE A 26 -8.96 -7.98 8.91
N ILE A 27 -8.39 -7.42 9.97
CA ILE A 27 -8.03 -8.18 11.15
C ILE A 27 -9.25 -8.13 12.06
N GLY A 28 -10.05 -9.18 12.02
CA GLY A 28 -11.13 -9.42 12.97
C GLY A 28 -12.35 -8.50 12.82
N GLY A 29 -13.36 -8.91 12.03
CA GLY A 29 -14.68 -8.31 12.00
C GLY A 29 -14.71 -6.94 11.31
N SER A 30 -15.41 -6.84 10.21
CA SER A 30 -15.43 -5.66 9.36
C SER A 30 -16.04 -4.45 10.05
N ASP A 31 -15.24 -3.44 10.29
CA ASP A 31 -15.74 -2.10 10.60
C ASP A 31 -16.20 -1.34 9.33
N ALA A 32 -16.55 -2.06 8.27
CA ALA A 32 -17.07 -1.48 7.04
C ALA A 32 -18.52 -1.02 7.27
N MET A 33 -18.77 0.26 7.01
CA MET A 33 -20.11 0.81 7.02
C MET A 33 -20.82 0.49 5.71
N ASP A 34 -22.10 0.10 5.80
CA ASP A 34 -22.92 -0.07 4.62
C ASP A 34 -23.18 1.29 3.96
N GLY A 35 -22.74 1.44 2.72
CA GLY A 35 -22.91 2.66 1.93
C GLY A 35 -24.37 3.07 1.74
N HIS A 36 -25.33 2.13 1.86
CA HIS A 36 -26.76 2.45 1.79
C HIS A 36 -27.23 3.38 2.90
N LEU A 37 -26.55 3.41 4.05
CA LEU A 37 -26.83 4.33 5.15
C LEU A 37 -26.70 5.80 4.74
N PHE A 38 -25.97 6.07 3.68
CA PHE A 38 -25.66 7.42 3.20
C PHE A 38 -26.61 7.94 2.10
N LEU A 39 -27.52 7.12 1.57
CA LEU A 39 -28.35 7.47 0.40
C LEU A 39 -29.29 8.67 0.63
N ASN A 40 -29.64 8.95 1.90
CA ASN A 40 -30.54 10.05 2.25
C ASN A 40 -29.86 11.43 2.30
N PHE A 41 -28.53 11.50 2.08
CA PHE A 41 -27.81 12.76 2.03
C PHE A 41 -27.68 13.24 0.58
N ASP A 42 -27.72 14.55 0.37
CA ASP A 42 -27.51 15.15 -0.95
C ASP A 42 -26.09 14.91 -1.46
N TYR A 43 -25.11 14.96 -0.56
CA TYR A 43 -23.71 14.64 -0.85
C TYR A 43 -22.99 14.09 0.37
N VAL A 44 -22.11 13.09 0.16
CA VAL A 44 -21.28 12.49 1.20
C VAL A 44 -19.82 12.47 0.77
N ALA A 45 -19.01 13.27 1.45
CA ALA A 45 -17.56 13.23 1.31
C ALA A 45 -16.98 12.22 2.29
N LEU A 46 -16.38 11.15 1.76
CA LEU A 46 -15.73 10.10 2.51
C LEU A 46 -14.21 10.32 2.53
N GLY A 47 -13.60 10.18 3.71
CA GLY A 47 -12.17 10.01 3.90
C GLY A 47 -11.85 8.58 4.32
N HIS A 48 -10.61 8.17 4.29
CA HIS A 48 -10.00 6.90 4.64
C HIS A 48 -9.25 6.26 3.47
N LEU A 49 -9.89 6.06 2.33
CA LEU A 49 -9.24 5.47 1.16
C LEU A 49 -8.46 6.51 0.38
N HIS A 50 -7.26 6.14 -0.07
CA HIS A 50 -6.36 7.01 -0.82
C HIS A 50 -6.72 7.12 -2.30
N GLY A 51 -7.43 6.12 -2.83
CA GLY A 51 -7.93 6.11 -4.19
C GLY A 51 -9.26 6.85 -4.31
N LYS A 52 -9.42 7.62 -5.37
CA LYS A 52 -10.66 8.28 -5.70
C LYS A 52 -11.67 7.27 -6.26
N HIS A 53 -12.84 7.15 -5.66
CA HIS A 53 -13.96 6.36 -6.18
C HIS A 53 -15.27 6.68 -5.45
N PHE A 54 -16.38 6.21 -5.98
CA PHE A 54 -17.70 6.29 -5.32
C PHE A 54 -18.17 4.90 -4.88
N VAL A 55 -18.98 4.87 -3.83
CA VAL A 55 -19.39 3.59 -3.18
C VAL A 55 -20.59 2.98 -3.87
N ILE A 56 -21.76 3.61 -3.83
CA ILE A 56 -23.02 3.11 -4.43
C ILE A 56 -23.52 4.10 -5.47
N ASP A 57 -23.42 5.37 -5.14
CA ASP A 57 -23.94 6.49 -5.90
C ASP A 57 -22.80 7.52 -6.06
N PRO A 58 -22.68 8.20 -7.21
CA PRO A 58 -21.67 9.23 -7.44
C PRO A 58 -21.62 10.34 -6.37
N LYS A 59 -22.73 10.57 -5.66
CA LYS A 59 -22.79 11.52 -4.55
C LYS A 59 -22.17 11.02 -3.24
N ILE A 60 -21.85 9.72 -3.14
CA ILE A 60 -21.22 9.10 -1.97
C ILE A 60 -19.81 8.68 -2.40
N ARG A 61 -18.82 9.52 -2.13
CA ARG A 61 -17.51 9.30 -2.74
C ARG A 61 -16.32 9.62 -1.85
N TYR A 62 -15.25 8.90 -2.09
CA TYR A 62 -13.91 9.25 -1.67
C TYR A 62 -13.27 10.17 -2.71
N SER A 63 -12.80 11.34 -2.28
CA SER A 63 -11.97 12.19 -3.14
C SER A 63 -10.56 11.66 -3.31
N GLY A 64 -10.16 10.73 -2.47
CA GLY A 64 -8.80 10.25 -2.36
C GLY A 64 -7.89 11.24 -1.63
N THR A 65 -6.59 10.95 -1.62
CA THR A 65 -5.58 11.86 -1.08
C THR A 65 -5.08 12.82 -2.16
N PHE A 66 -4.69 14.03 -1.78
CA PHE A 66 -4.19 15.02 -2.72
C PHE A 66 -2.73 14.77 -3.15
N MET A 67 -2.01 13.84 -2.50
CA MET A 67 -0.68 13.37 -2.90
C MET A 67 -0.58 11.87 -2.74
N LYS A 68 0.38 11.25 -3.42
CA LYS A 68 0.72 9.84 -3.23
C LYS A 68 1.49 9.66 -1.92
N TYR A 69 1.26 8.57 -1.22
CA TYR A 69 1.94 8.21 0.02
C TYR A 69 2.73 6.90 -0.08
N SER A 70 2.54 6.15 -1.16
CA SER A 70 3.23 4.89 -1.38
C SER A 70 3.56 4.67 -2.86
N PHE A 71 4.48 3.73 -3.11
CA PHE A 71 4.83 3.32 -4.47
C PHE A 71 3.72 2.50 -5.16
N ASP A 72 2.75 1.98 -4.42
CA ASP A 72 1.59 1.29 -5.00
C ASP A 72 0.66 2.26 -5.72
N GLU A 73 0.75 3.55 -5.37
CA GLU A 73 -0.06 4.61 -5.98
C GLU A 73 0.58 5.24 -7.24
N THR A 74 1.70 4.71 -7.74
CA THR A 74 2.45 5.30 -8.87
C THR A 74 1.61 5.45 -10.14
N LYS A 75 0.65 4.55 -10.35
CA LYS A 75 -0.22 4.54 -11.53
C LYS A 75 -1.46 5.43 -11.40
N THR A 76 -1.71 6.00 -10.22
CA THR A 76 -2.90 6.82 -9.96
C THR A 76 -2.60 8.31 -10.14
N SER A 77 -3.55 9.06 -10.71
CA SER A 77 -3.55 10.53 -10.67
C SER A 77 -4.26 11.01 -9.41
N LYS A 78 -3.78 12.11 -8.85
CA LYS A 78 -4.38 12.75 -7.67
C LYS A 78 -5.15 14.00 -8.06
N SER A 79 -6.26 14.24 -7.37
CA SER A 79 -7.13 15.38 -7.65
C SER A 79 -7.84 15.84 -6.38
N VAL A 80 -8.34 17.05 -6.38
CA VAL A 80 -9.38 17.50 -5.46
C VAL A 80 -10.72 17.46 -6.17
N THR A 81 -11.75 17.06 -5.44
CA THR A 81 -13.12 17.11 -5.92
C THR A 81 -13.75 18.43 -5.51
N ILE A 82 -14.19 19.20 -6.48
CA ILE A 82 -15.03 20.39 -6.25
C ILE A 82 -16.48 19.93 -6.27
N VAL A 83 -17.25 20.37 -5.29
CA VAL A 83 -18.67 20.06 -5.15
C VAL A 83 -19.45 21.34 -5.21
N ASP A 84 -20.31 21.45 -6.19
CA ASP A 84 -21.25 22.58 -6.34
C ASP A 84 -22.65 22.10 -5.92
N ILE A 85 -23.17 22.69 -4.85
CA ILE A 85 -24.48 22.37 -4.28
C ILE A 85 -25.38 23.58 -4.49
N THR A 86 -26.17 23.53 -5.53
CA THR A 86 -27.20 24.53 -5.84
C THR A 86 -28.57 23.84 -5.85
N ASP A 87 -29.29 23.83 -6.97
CA ASP A 87 -30.54 23.07 -7.14
C ASP A 87 -30.24 21.56 -7.27
N ASP A 88 -29.09 21.23 -7.89
CA ASP A 88 -28.53 19.88 -8.01
C ASP A 88 -27.14 19.83 -7.43
N VAL A 89 -26.66 18.61 -7.16
CA VAL A 89 -25.25 18.37 -6.72
C VAL A 89 -24.40 18.00 -7.92
N ASN A 90 -23.47 18.90 -8.25
CA ASN A 90 -22.51 18.68 -9.32
C ASN A 90 -21.11 18.50 -8.76
N THR A 91 -20.37 17.55 -9.30
CA THR A 91 -18.97 17.30 -8.89
C THR A 91 -18.05 17.32 -10.09
N PHE A 92 -16.89 17.93 -9.94
CA PHE A 92 -15.80 17.85 -10.92
C PHE A 92 -14.45 17.78 -10.22
N ASP A 93 -13.50 17.10 -10.86
CA ASP A 93 -12.18 16.88 -10.30
C ASP A 93 -11.16 17.81 -10.93
N VAL A 94 -10.35 18.44 -10.10
CA VAL A 94 -9.20 19.24 -10.52
C VAL A 94 -7.94 18.45 -10.22
N GLU A 95 -7.20 18.08 -11.26
CA GLU A 95 -5.95 17.32 -11.13
C GLU A 95 -4.91 18.13 -10.37
N ILE A 96 -4.20 17.47 -9.47
CA ILE A 96 -3.06 18.02 -8.74
C ILE A 96 -1.78 17.45 -9.34
N LYS A 97 -0.89 18.34 -9.79
CA LYS A 97 0.45 17.97 -10.22
C LYS A 97 1.40 18.12 -9.05
N PRO A 98 2.00 17.03 -8.55
CA PRO A 98 2.94 17.10 -7.44
C PRO A 98 4.24 17.79 -7.87
N LEU A 99 4.93 18.43 -6.92
CA LEU A 99 6.29 18.97 -7.14
C LEU A 99 7.28 17.81 -7.41
N ARG A 100 7.10 16.69 -6.70
CA ARG A 100 7.82 15.43 -6.87
C ARG A 100 6.81 14.30 -6.87
N ASP A 101 6.91 13.43 -7.84
CA ASP A 101 6.04 12.27 -7.93
C ASP A 101 6.71 11.03 -7.33
N PHE A 102 5.95 9.95 -7.17
CA PHE A 102 6.46 8.63 -6.84
C PHE A 102 6.66 7.83 -8.13
N ARG A 103 7.85 7.27 -8.28
CA ARG A 103 8.22 6.52 -9.50
C ARG A 103 8.90 5.21 -9.14
N ILE A 104 8.60 4.17 -9.89
CA ILE A 104 9.34 2.91 -9.86
C ILE A 104 10.20 2.85 -11.13
N ILE A 105 11.48 2.55 -10.96
CA ILE A 105 12.43 2.32 -12.05
C ILE A 105 12.97 0.91 -11.89
N ASP A 106 12.78 0.09 -12.89
CA ASP A 106 13.28 -1.28 -12.96
C ASP A 106 14.34 -1.43 -14.05
N GLY A 107 15.33 -2.28 -13.82
CA GLY A 107 16.42 -2.56 -14.73
C GLY A 107 17.73 -2.90 -14.05
N LYS A 108 18.79 -3.08 -14.88
CA LYS A 108 20.14 -3.30 -14.37
C LYS A 108 20.76 -2.01 -13.85
N PHE A 109 21.52 -2.10 -12.79
CA PHE A 109 22.16 -0.97 -12.15
C PHE A 109 22.96 -0.10 -13.13
N ASP A 110 23.78 -0.72 -13.98
CA ASP A 110 24.63 -0.04 -14.97
C ASP A 110 23.84 0.75 -16.03
N ASP A 111 22.60 0.39 -16.29
CA ASP A 111 21.74 1.12 -17.21
C ASP A 111 21.01 2.26 -16.50
N ILE A 112 20.57 2.02 -15.28
CA ILE A 112 19.89 3.02 -14.45
C ILE A 112 20.80 4.23 -14.16
N ILE A 113 22.08 4.02 -13.86
CA ILE A 113 23.02 5.11 -13.57
C ILE A 113 23.32 6.00 -14.79
N LYS A 114 23.00 5.54 -16.00
CA LYS A 114 23.14 6.32 -17.24
C LYS A 114 21.91 7.15 -17.60
N MET A 115 20.81 6.96 -16.83
CA MET A 115 19.56 7.69 -17.10
C MET A 115 19.71 9.18 -16.77
N ALA A 116 18.82 9.98 -17.33
CA ALA A 116 18.74 11.41 -17.00
C ALA A 116 18.36 11.60 -15.52
N LYS A 117 18.92 12.63 -14.90
CA LYS A 117 18.58 13.01 -13.52
C LYS A 117 17.07 13.24 -13.38
N ASN A 118 16.54 12.82 -12.25
CA ASN A 118 15.14 12.98 -11.91
C ASN A 118 15.02 13.34 -10.42
N ASP A 119 14.08 14.22 -10.10
CA ASP A 119 13.87 14.74 -8.72
C ASP A 119 12.67 14.10 -8.03
N ASP A 120 12.08 13.05 -8.60
CA ASP A 120 10.98 12.29 -8.00
C ASP A 120 11.46 11.39 -6.85
N TYR A 121 10.53 10.94 -6.01
CA TYR A 121 10.78 9.88 -5.04
C TYR A 121 10.83 8.54 -5.78
N ILE A 122 11.97 7.85 -5.74
CA ILE A 122 12.20 6.70 -6.59
C ILE A 122 12.44 5.43 -5.76
N LYS A 123 11.70 4.38 -6.12
CA LYS A 123 11.98 3.00 -5.77
C LYS A 123 12.64 2.30 -6.98
N PHE A 124 13.78 1.69 -6.74
CA PHE A 124 14.49 0.90 -7.74
C PHE A 124 14.21 -0.58 -7.55
N ILE A 125 13.96 -1.28 -8.65
CA ILE A 125 13.87 -2.74 -8.71
C ILE A 125 15.04 -3.20 -9.59
N LEU A 126 16.13 -3.59 -8.95
CA LEU A 126 17.33 -4.01 -9.66
C LEU A 126 17.18 -5.44 -10.20
N GLU A 127 17.53 -5.61 -11.47
CA GLU A 127 17.52 -6.90 -12.16
C GLU A 127 18.90 -7.58 -12.18
N ASP A 128 19.82 -7.05 -11.37
CA ASP A 128 21.15 -7.63 -11.21
C ASP A 128 21.08 -8.95 -10.44
N ASP A 129 21.89 -9.93 -10.86
CA ASP A 129 21.94 -11.26 -10.22
C ASP A 129 22.60 -11.26 -8.84
N HIS A 130 23.32 -10.18 -8.52
CA HIS A 130 24.03 -9.99 -7.26
C HIS A 130 23.79 -8.60 -6.69
N THR A 131 23.97 -8.46 -5.38
CA THR A 131 23.89 -7.15 -4.73
C THR A 131 25.02 -6.24 -5.22
N VAL A 132 24.67 -5.01 -5.57
CA VAL A 132 25.64 -3.98 -5.99
C VAL A 132 26.15 -3.23 -4.79
N ASP A 133 27.47 -3.17 -4.63
CA ASP A 133 28.12 -2.46 -3.52
C ASP A 133 27.82 -0.97 -3.56
N ASN A 134 27.35 -0.43 -2.41
CA ASN A 134 26.99 0.96 -2.24
C ASN A 134 25.96 1.49 -3.26
N ALA A 135 25.06 0.61 -3.74
CA ALA A 135 24.06 0.94 -4.77
C ALA A 135 23.25 2.19 -4.42
N MET A 136 22.72 2.27 -3.20
CA MET A 136 21.90 3.42 -2.77
C MET A 136 22.70 4.73 -2.81
N SER A 137 23.96 4.72 -2.38
CA SER A 137 24.80 5.92 -2.38
C SER A 137 25.06 6.41 -3.80
N LYS A 138 25.39 5.50 -4.71
CA LYS A 138 25.64 5.81 -6.12
C LYS A 138 24.37 6.32 -6.82
N LEU A 139 23.22 5.71 -6.54
CA LEU A 139 21.94 6.14 -7.09
C LEU A 139 21.56 7.53 -6.59
N LYS A 140 21.83 7.88 -5.33
CA LYS A 140 21.54 9.19 -4.78
C LYS A 140 22.35 10.33 -5.38
N GLU A 141 23.49 10.06 -6.00
CA GLU A 141 24.27 11.07 -6.75
C GLU A 141 23.52 11.54 -8.01
N ILE A 142 22.68 10.68 -8.59
CA ILE A 142 21.91 10.95 -9.81
C ILE A 142 20.46 11.25 -9.47
N PHE A 143 19.88 10.53 -8.52
CA PHE A 143 18.51 10.61 -8.08
C PHE A 143 18.47 10.99 -6.58
N PRO A 144 18.52 12.28 -6.24
CA PRO A 144 18.66 12.73 -4.85
C PRO A 144 17.60 12.20 -3.88
N HIS A 145 16.40 11.90 -4.41
CA HIS A 145 15.27 11.35 -3.67
C HIS A 145 15.06 9.85 -3.89
N ALA A 146 16.15 9.09 -4.11
CA ALA A 146 16.12 7.64 -4.07
C ALA A 146 15.71 7.16 -2.67
N VAL A 147 14.62 6.39 -2.57
CA VAL A 147 14.00 5.96 -1.31
C VAL A 147 14.29 4.51 -0.99
N GLN A 148 14.15 3.63 -1.99
CA GLN A 148 14.19 2.19 -1.78
C GLN A 148 14.88 1.47 -2.94
N ILE A 149 15.58 0.38 -2.61
CA ILE A 149 16.09 -0.60 -3.58
C ILE A 149 15.52 -1.97 -3.22
N THR A 150 15.07 -2.70 -4.21
CA THR A 150 14.74 -4.12 -4.15
C THR A 150 15.43 -4.84 -5.30
N TYR A 151 15.70 -6.14 -5.17
CA TYR A 151 16.31 -6.96 -6.21
C TYR A 151 15.29 -7.98 -6.71
N LYS A 152 15.06 -8.04 -8.01
CA LYS A 152 14.07 -8.92 -8.63
C LYS A 152 14.41 -10.41 -8.44
N ASN A 153 15.70 -10.73 -8.53
CA ASN A 153 16.23 -12.11 -8.47
C ASN A 153 16.83 -12.49 -7.13
N SER A 154 16.72 -11.66 -6.09
CA SER A 154 17.25 -12.02 -4.80
C SER A 154 16.38 -13.11 -4.16
N GLY A 155 16.92 -14.33 -4.06
CA GLY A 155 16.27 -15.46 -3.37
C GLY A 155 15.90 -15.17 -1.91
N ILE A 156 16.28 -14.01 -1.39
CA ILE A 156 15.92 -13.50 -0.06
C ILE A 156 14.45 -13.01 -0.03
N PHE A 157 13.87 -12.59 -1.17
CA PHE A 157 12.48 -12.13 -1.23
C PHE A 157 11.46 -13.21 -1.63
N ASN A 158 11.91 -14.32 -2.21
CA ASN A 158 11.03 -15.48 -2.43
C ASN A 158 10.72 -16.20 -1.11
N ALA A 159 11.41 -15.89 -0.03
CA ALA A 159 11.17 -16.49 1.26
C ALA A 159 9.84 -16.11 1.93
N THR A 160 9.17 -15.04 1.49
CA THR A 160 7.80 -14.74 1.95
C THR A 160 6.73 -15.41 1.11
N SER A 161 7.04 -15.80 -0.15
CA SER A 161 6.14 -16.58 -0.99
C SER A 161 6.29 -18.10 -0.78
N ASP A 162 7.46 -18.56 -0.29
CA ASP A 162 7.70 -19.97 0.03
C ASP A 162 7.23 -20.37 1.44
N LEU A 163 6.95 -19.38 2.30
CA LEU A 163 6.17 -19.61 3.50
C LEU A 163 4.70 -19.73 3.05
N ASN A 164 4.28 -20.94 2.71
CA ASN A 164 2.89 -21.34 2.67
C ASN A 164 2.34 -21.25 4.11
N LEU A 165 2.18 -20.00 4.59
CA LEU A 165 1.59 -19.72 5.88
C LEU A 165 0.10 -20.02 5.76
N ASP A 166 -0.28 -21.22 6.15
CA ASP A 166 -1.67 -21.51 6.48
C ASP A 166 -2.02 -20.70 7.75
N LEU A 167 -2.33 -19.41 7.52
CA LEU A 167 -2.61 -18.43 8.60
C LEU A 167 -3.94 -18.73 9.31
N GLU A 168 -4.83 -19.50 8.70
CA GLU A 168 -6.17 -19.73 9.24
C GLU A 168 -6.18 -20.66 10.46
N ASN A 169 -5.14 -21.49 10.64
CA ASN A 169 -5.11 -22.52 11.67
C ASN A 169 -3.91 -22.42 12.64
N LYS A 170 -3.07 -21.38 12.56
CA LYS A 170 -1.87 -21.25 13.39
C LYS A 170 -2.05 -20.22 14.50
N THR A 171 -1.53 -20.55 15.67
CA THR A 171 -1.42 -19.59 16.77
C THR A 171 -0.27 -18.61 16.53
N THR A 172 -0.29 -17.45 17.20
CA THR A 172 0.82 -16.48 17.16
C THR A 172 2.15 -17.12 17.54
N ILE A 173 2.15 -18.08 18.47
CA ILE A 173 3.34 -18.84 18.90
C ILE A 173 3.85 -19.75 17.76
N ASP A 174 2.96 -20.37 17.00
CA ASP A 174 3.37 -21.24 15.89
C ASP A 174 3.97 -20.41 14.75
N LEU A 175 3.41 -19.26 14.45
CA LEU A 175 3.96 -18.31 13.48
C LEU A 175 5.34 -17.80 13.92
N PHE A 176 5.50 -17.54 15.23
CA PHE A 176 6.77 -17.08 15.76
C PHE A 176 7.84 -18.19 15.67
N LYS A 177 7.52 -19.45 15.96
CA LYS A 177 8.44 -20.59 15.80
C LYS A 177 8.94 -20.72 14.37
N GLU A 178 8.04 -20.59 13.38
CA GLU A 178 8.42 -20.67 11.97
C GLU A 178 9.30 -19.51 11.55
N PHE A 179 8.97 -18.29 12.00
CA PHE A 179 9.80 -17.12 11.78
C PHE A 179 11.18 -17.25 12.41
N TYR A 180 11.27 -17.76 13.64
CA TYR A 180 12.52 -17.98 14.34
C TYR A 180 13.40 -18.99 13.58
N LYS A 181 12.82 -20.16 13.23
CA LYS A 181 13.50 -21.18 12.43
C LYS A 181 13.98 -20.62 11.08
N TYR A 182 13.15 -19.83 10.42
CA TYR A 182 13.52 -19.19 9.17
C TYR A 182 14.69 -18.21 9.30
N LYS A 183 14.73 -17.43 10.38
CA LYS A 183 15.76 -16.40 10.59
C LYS A 183 17.07 -16.94 11.15
N MET A 184 16.98 -17.90 12.06
CA MET A 184 18.14 -18.42 12.81
C MET A 184 18.66 -19.74 12.25
N ASP A 185 17.93 -20.36 11.31
CA ASP A 185 18.19 -21.71 10.79
C ASP A 185 18.27 -22.79 11.90
N GLU A 186 17.64 -22.49 13.04
CA GLU A 186 17.61 -23.33 14.25
C GLU A 186 16.19 -23.35 14.82
N GLU A 187 15.85 -24.41 15.57
CA GLU A 187 14.59 -24.46 16.32
C GLU A 187 14.72 -23.71 17.63
N ILE A 188 13.68 -22.92 17.97
CA ILE A 188 13.63 -22.18 19.22
C ILE A 188 13.66 -23.12 20.42
N SER A 189 14.44 -22.79 21.44
CA SER A 189 14.55 -23.57 22.67
C SER A 189 13.28 -23.50 23.51
N LYS A 190 13.10 -24.43 24.45
CA LYS A 190 11.93 -24.44 25.37
C LYS A 190 11.90 -23.21 26.28
N GLU A 191 13.08 -22.78 26.75
CA GLU A 191 13.22 -21.61 27.62
C GLU A 191 12.83 -20.31 26.89
N GLU A 192 13.25 -20.15 25.63
CA GLU A 192 12.86 -19.01 24.80
C GLU A 192 11.36 -19.02 24.49
N LEU A 193 10.78 -20.20 24.23
CA LEU A 193 9.34 -20.35 24.01
C LEU A 193 8.50 -19.98 25.24
N GLU A 194 8.98 -20.29 26.45
CA GLU A 194 8.30 -19.88 27.68
C GLU A 194 8.31 -18.35 27.86
N ILE A 195 9.40 -17.69 27.46
CA ILE A 195 9.49 -16.22 27.49
C ILE A 195 8.48 -15.60 26.52
N ILE A 196 8.45 -16.12 25.30
CA ILE A 196 7.51 -15.63 24.27
C ILE A 196 6.04 -15.88 24.68
N GLY A 197 5.74 -17.06 25.23
CA GLY A 197 4.40 -17.38 25.72
C GLY A 197 3.87 -16.36 26.73
N ARG A 198 4.71 -15.85 27.63
CA ARG A 198 4.36 -14.82 28.62
C ARG A 198 4.13 -13.42 28.01
N ILE A 199 4.64 -13.18 26.81
CA ILE A 199 4.50 -11.87 26.11
C ILE A 199 3.22 -11.85 25.26
N VAL A 200 2.81 -13.03 24.76
CA VAL A 200 1.70 -13.19 23.80
C VAL A 200 0.35 -13.43 24.51
N GLU A 201 0.36 -13.83 25.79
CA GLU A 201 -0.84 -13.84 26.65
C GLU A 201 -1.26 -12.41 27.05
#